data_0f76c85b89976ddb036a163174708682
#
_entry.id   0f76c85b89976ddb036a163174708682
#
_cell.length_a   1.000
_cell.length_b   1.000
_cell.length_c   1.000
_cell.angle_alpha   90.00
_cell.angle_beta   90.00
_cell.angle_gamma   90.00
#
_symmetry.space_group_name_H-M   'P 1'
#
loop_
_entity.id
_entity.type
_entity.pdbx_description
1 polymer ?
#
loop_
_entity_poly.entity_id
_entity_poly.type
_entity_poly.pdbx_seq_one_letter_code
_entity_poly.pdbx_strand_id
1 'polypeptide(L)'
;MVEVVHTTGTLVNDRNQTLWYQKLVPQQMELRGLLLFIHGILEHSSRYTEFLNTLAAAGFAVYALDLIGHGRSEGERGYFDRHTDVVDDVDRVLHYAKAELKESHPNINKIILVGLSFGGLVTNLTLLRKTHEIHAAVLCAPAINVPRTFTLNVQAYFGSILSDNFPKWRVVPGVEATALSAESDVLAAREQDDLITTGLMCARVGNEILLAFDHVDQSKHMITLPILIVVGTLEKVVCPKSIEGFHRDIPSTDKELKVFDDMGHSLLSEANRGAVFSHITAWLTTRFDLVA
;
A
#
# COMPACT_ATOMS: atom_id res chain seq x y z
N MET A 1 -5.79 27.59 -6.85
CA MET A 1 -5.70 26.18 -6.41
C MET A 1 -6.05 25.33 -7.62
N VAL A 2 -5.32 24.24 -7.84
CA VAL A 2 -5.62 23.28 -8.91
C VAL A 2 -6.96 22.61 -8.57
N GLU A 3 -7.90 22.61 -9.50
CA GLU A 3 -9.15 21.87 -9.36
C GLU A 3 -8.87 20.37 -9.58
N VAL A 4 -9.25 19.53 -8.62
CA VAL A 4 -9.09 18.08 -8.69
C VAL A 4 -10.48 17.45 -8.78
N VAL A 5 -10.73 16.68 -9.82
CA VAL A 5 -11.98 15.91 -9.95
C VAL A 5 -11.79 14.57 -9.25
N HIS A 6 -12.61 14.33 -8.25
CA HIS A 6 -12.67 13.08 -7.50
C HIS A 6 -13.88 12.26 -7.96
N THR A 7 -13.65 11.07 -8.45
CA THR A 7 -14.67 10.11 -8.88
C THR A 7 -14.39 8.74 -8.28
N THR A 8 -15.42 7.90 -8.27
CA THR A 8 -15.32 6.51 -7.82
C THR A 8 -15.85 5.57 -8.88
N GLY A 9 -15.41 4.33 -8.87
CA GLY A 9 -15.88 3.32 -9.80
C GLY A 9 -15.62 1.91 -9.30
N THR A 10 -16.05 0.96 -10.11
CA THR A 10 -15.82 -0.46 -9.86
C THR A 10 -15.28 -1.13 -11.10
N LEU A 11 -14.51 -2.21 -10.91
CA LEU A 11 -14.14 -3.12 -11.99
C LEU A 11 -14.18 -4.57 -11.48
N VAL A 12 -14.38 -5.50 -12.40
CA VAL A 12 -14.45 -6.91 -12.09
C VAL A 12 -13.06 -7.55 -12.31
N ASN A 13 -12.57 -8.28 -11.32
CA ASN A 13 -11.31 -9.03 -11.44
C ASN A 13 -11.51 -10.38 -12.15
N ASP A 14 -10.42 -11.10 -12.40
CA ASP A 14 -10.45 -12.38 -13.12
C ASP A 14 -11.12 -13.52 -12.33
N ARG A 15 -11.39 -13.30 -11.03
CA ARG A 15 -12.16 -14.20 -10.15
C ARG A 15 -13.65 -13.84 -10.09
N ASN A 16 -14.10 -12.94 -10.98
CA ASN A 16 -15.48 -12.43 -11.07
C ASN A 16 -15.94 -11.74 -9.78
N GLN A 17 -15.04 -11.01 -9.11
CA GLN A 17 -15.32 -10.22 -7.91
C GLN A 17 -15.19 -8.74 -8.21
N THR A 18 -16.06 -7.93 -7.59
CA THR A 18 -16.08 -6.48 -7.77
C THR A 18 -15.02 -5.82 -6.90
N LEU A 19 -14.12 -5.07 -7.52
CA LEU A 19 -13.16 -4.19 -6.89
C LEU A 19 -13.66 -2.75 -6.96
N TRP A 20 -13.61 -2.05 -5.84
CA TRP A 20 -13.92 -0.62 -5.77
C TRP A 20 -12.63 0.20 -5.83
N TYR A 21 -12.69 1.32 -6.54
CA TYR A 21 -11.57 2.27 -6.58
C TYR A 21 -12.08 3.72 -6.53
N GLN A 22 -11.21 4.63 -6.10
CA GLN A 22 -11.35 6.06 -6.27
C GLN A 22 -10.27 6.59 -7.20
N LYS A 23 -10.61 7.66 -7.92
CA LYS A 23 -9.74 8.33 -8.87
C LYS A 23 -9.79 9.84 -8.63
N LEU A 24 -8.61 10.46 -8.53
CA LEU A 24 -8.43 11.90 -8.37
C LEU A 24 -7.53 12.39 -9.51
N VAL A 25 -8.07 13.24 -10.38
CA VAL A 25 -7.34 13.74 -11.55
C VAL A 25 -7.43 15.27 -11.56
N PRO A 26 -6.28 15.98 -11.60
CA PRO A 26 -6.28 17.42 -11.71
C PRO A 26 -6.78 17.85 -13.09
N GLN A 27 -7.52 18.97 -13.12
CA GLN A 27 -8.05 19.55 -14.33
C GLN A 27 -7.12 20.64 -14.89
N GLN A 28 -7.16 20.83 -16.21
CA GLN A 28 -6.51 21.92 -16.91
C GLN A 28 -4.98 22.04 -16.64
N MET A 29 -4.35 20.89 -16.36
CA MET A 29 -2.89 20.82 -16.27
C MET A 29 -2.38 19.52 -16.88
N GLU A 30 -1.15 19.54 -17.30
CA GLU A 30 -0.45 18.35 -17.75
C GLU A 30 -0.10 17.44 -16.57
N LEU A 31 -0.08 16.14 -16.83
CA LEU A 31 0.14 15.16 -15.80
C LEU A 31 1.60 14.68 -15.78
N ARG A 32 2.13 14.45 -14.59
CA ARG A 32 3.47 13.88 -14.36
C ARG A 32 3.50 12.36 -14.52
N GLY A 33 2.36 11.70 -14.29
CA GLY A 33 2.26 10.24 -14.36
C GLY A 33 0.98 9.71 -13.71
N LEU A 34 0.81 8.40 -13.85
CA LEU A 34 -0.19 7.60 -13.15
C LEU A 34 0.39 7.16 -11.80
N LEU A 35 -0.33 7.41 -10.71
CA LEU A 35 0.01 6.96 -9.39
C LEU A 35 -1.09 6.02 -8.87
N LEU A 36 -0.71 4.82 -8.42
CA LEU A 36 -1.62 3.90 -7.75
C LEU A 36 -1.25 3.79 -6.28
N PHE A 37 -2.21 4.11 -5.40
CA PHE A 37 -2.10 3.95 -3.96
C PHE A 37 -2.72 2.64 -3.50
N ILE A 38 -2.02 1.92 -2.62
CA ILE A 38 -2.41 0.63 -2.05
C ILE A 38 -2.40 0.76 -0.52
N HIS A 39 -3.59 0.61 0.09
CA HIS A 39 -3.79 0.76 1.52
C HIS A 39 -3.28 -0.43 2.35
N GLY A 40 -3.25 -0.29 3.67
CA GLY A 40 -2.82 -1.31 4.62
C GLY A 40 -3.86 -2.43 4.84
N ILE A 41 -3.46 -3.45 5.62
CA ILE A 41 -4.35 -4.57 5.95
C ILE A 41 -5.53 -4.11 6.83
N LEU A 42 -6.71 -4.67 6.60
CA LEU A 42 -7.95 -4.45 7.38
C LEU A 42 -8.51 -3.02 7.33
N GLU A 43 -8.06 -2.18 6.40
CA GLU A 43 -8.53 -0.81 6.21
C GLU A 43 -8.98 -0.55 4.76
N HIS A 44 -9.03 0.68 4.29
CA HIS A 44 -9.48 1.03 2.94
C HIS A 44 -8.89 2.36 2.45
N SER A 45 -8.95 2.60 1.14
CA SER A 45 -8.30 3.74 0.48
C SER A 45 -8.91 5.10 0.81
N SER A 46 -10.22 5.18 1.12
CA SER A 46 -10.90 6.47 1.38
C SER A 46 -10.40 7.20 2.63
N ARG A 47 -9.71 6.50 3.54
CA ARG A 47 -9.07 7.11 4.72
C ARG A 47 -7.97 8.11 4.34
N TYR A 48 -7.41 7.97 3.16
CA TYR A 48 -6.23 8.70 2.68
C TYR A 48 -6.56 9.76 1.63
N THR A 49 -7.85 10.13 1.47
CA THR A 49 -8.31 11.07 0.44
C THR A 49 -7.58 12.42 0.49
N GLU A 50 -7.23 12.93 1.67
CA GLU A 50 -6.43 14.17 1.82
C GLU A 50 -5.03 14.02 1.20
N PHE A 51 -4.34 12.93 1.50
CA PHE A 51 -3.04 12.60 0.93
C PHE A 51 -3.12 12.45 -0.60
N LEU A 52 -4.10 11.67 -1.07
CA LEU A 52 -4.33 11.43 -2.50
C LEU A 52 -4.63 12.74 -3.25
N ASN A 53 -5.39 13.64 -2.63
CA ASN A 53 -5.70 14.96 -3.17
C ASN A 53 -4.44 15.83 -3.29
N THR A 54 -3.53 15.75 -2.31
CA THR A 54 -2.25 16.45 -2.34
C THR A 54 -1.40 15.99 -3.52
N LEU A 55 -1.34 14.70 -3.77
CA LEU A 55 -0.61 14.12 -4.92
C LEU A 55 -1.26 14.49 -6.25
N ALA A 56 -2.60 14.47 -6.32
CA ALA A 56 -3.32 14.89 -7.51
C ALA A 56 -3.08 16.39 -7.81
N ALA A 57 -3.16 17.25 -6.79
CA ALA A 57 -2.86 18.67 -6.93
C ALA A 57 -1.42 18.96 -7.39
N ALA A 58 -0.49 18.03 -7.13
CA ALA A 58 0.89 18.08 -7.60
C ALA A 58 1.06 17.59 -9.05
N GLY A 59 -0.01 17.20 -9.75
CA GLY A 59 0.01 16.84 -11.16
C GLY A 59 0.02 15.34 -11.45
N PHE A 60 -0.34 14.49 -10.51
CA PHE A 60 -0.47 13.05 -10.77
C PHE A 60 -1.94 12.66 -10.99
N ALA A 61 -2.19 11.75 -11.94
CA ALA A 61 -3.47 11.03 -11.98
C ALA A 61 -3.42 9.94 -10.91
N VAL A 62 -4.17 10.12 -9.84
CA VAL A 62 -4.11 9.24 -8.66
C VAL A 62 -5.28 8.26 -8.68
N TYR A 63 -4.97 6.98 -8.62
CA TYR A 63 -5.93 5.90 -8.39
C TYR A 63 -5.63 5.26 -7.05
N ALA A 64 -6.68 4.83 -6.36
CA ALA A 64 -6.55 4.09 -5.11
C ALA A 64 -7.64 3.03 -5.05
N LEU A 65 -7.24 1.76 -4.96
CA LEU A 65 -8.20 0.65 -4.87
C LEU A 65 -8.47 0.30 -3.40
N ASP A 66 -9.67 -0.21 -3.14
CA ASP A 66 -9.91 -1.02 -1.97
C ASP A 66 -9.58 -2.47 -2.34
N LEU A 67 -8.64 -3.09 -1.61
CA LEU A 67 -8.21 -4.46 -1.85
C LEU A 67 -9.40 -5.42 -1.68
N ILE A 68 -9.35 -6.58 -2.33
CA ILE A 68 -10.40 -7.61 -2.16
C ILE A 68 -10.60 -7.93 -0.68
N GLY A 69 -11.84 -8.06 -0.24
CA GLY A 69 -12.19 -8.27 1.18
C GLY A 69 -12.02 -7.04 2.08
N HIS A 70 -11.72 -5.86 1.52
CA HIS A 70 -11.49 -4.62 2.25
C HIS A 70 -12.40 -3.49 1.76
N GLY A 71 -12.67 -2.53 2.63
CA GLY A 71 -13.42 -1.34 2.28
C GLY A 71 -14.74 -1.62 1.57
N ARG A 72 -14.91 -1.10 0.35
CA ARG A 72 -16.10 -1.27 -0.50
C ARG A 72 -15.95 -2.36 -1.56
N SER A 73 -14.76 -2.95 -1.69
CA SER A 73 -14.56 -4.12 -2.57
C SER A 73 -15.31 -5.34 -2.03
N GLU A 74 -15.69 -6.21 -2.95
CA GLU A 74 -16.35 -7.47 -2.64
C GLU A 74 -15.43 -8.42 -1.85
N GLY A 75 -15.97 -9.51 -1.37
CA GLY A 75 -15.27 -10.56 -0.63
C GLY A 75 -15.56 -10.54 0.87
N GLU A 76 -15.12 -11.58 1.55
CA GLU A 76 -15.23 -11.71 3.00
C GLU A 76 -14.29 -10.71 3.70
N ARG A 77 -14.79 -10.01 4.71
CA ARG A 77 -14.05 -8.93 5.39
C ARG A 77 -12.73 -9.41 5.98
N GLY A 78 -11.63 -8.77 5.53
CA GLY A 78 -10.27 -9.06 5.95
C GLY A 78 -9.75 -10.41 5.44
N TYR A 79 -10.31 -10.95 4.33
CA TYR A 79 -9.90 -12.21 3.75
C TYR A 79 -9.48 -12.07 2.28
N PHE A 80 -8.41 -12.75 1.93
CA PHE A 80 -8.00 -13.10 0.57
C PHE A 80 -7.39 -14.50 0.59
N ASP A 81 -7.48 -15.21 -0.52
CA ASP A 81 -7.06 -16.62 -0.55
C ASP A 81 -5.54 -16.74 -0.78
N ARG A 82 -4.96 -15.92 -1.65
CA ARG A 82 -3.52 -15.90 -1.93
C ARG A 82 -3.01 -14.47 -2.05
N HIS A 83 -1.80 -14.21 -1.58
CA HIS A 83 -1.16 -12.90 -1.78
C HIS A 83 -0.98 -12.58 -3.28
N THR A 84 -0.82 -13.59 -4.13
CA THR A 84 -0.76 -13.41 -5.59
C THR A 84 -2.08 -12.89 -6.18
N ASP A 85 -3.23 -13.28 -5.62
CA ASP A 85 -4.55 -12.80 -6.05
C ASP A 85 -4.71 -11.28 -5.79
N VAL A 86 -4.13 -10.80 -4.68
CA VAL A 86 -4.09 -9.36 -4.37
C VAL A 86 -3.23 -8.59 -5.38
N VAL A 87 -2.11 -9.18 -5.81
CA VAL A 87 -1.24 -8.59 -6.84
C VAL A 87 -1.91 -8.63 -8.21
N ASP A 88 -2.67 -9.69 -8.55
CA ASP A 88 -3.48 -9.76 -9.76
C ASP A 88 -4.51 -8.62 -9.82
N ASP A 89 -5.13 -8.31 -8.69
CA ASP A 89 -6.09 -7.20 -8.59
C ASP A 89 -5.40 -5.84 -8.80
N VAL A 90 -4.20 -5.64 -8.26
CA VAL A 90 -3.39 -4.44 -8.51
C VAL A 90 -3.01 -4.31 -9.98
N ASP A 91 -2.55 -5.40 -10.62
CA ASP A 91 -2.24 -5.42 -12.06
C ASP A 91 -3.48 -5.09 -12.90
N ARG A 92 -4.65 -5.60 -12.51
CA ARG A 92 -5.94 -5.33 -13.17
C ARG A 92 -6.31 -3.85 -13.11
N VAL A 93 -6.16 -3.22 -11.94
CA VAL A 93 -6.42 -1.77 -11.76
C VAL A 93 -5.43 -0.93 -12.54
N LEU A 94 -4.15 -1.28 -12.53
CA LEU A 94 -3.12 -0.59 -13.33
C LEU A 94 -3.43 -0.67 -14.83
N HIS A 95 -3.81 -1.85 -15.31
CA HIS A 95 -4.19 -2.04 -16.71
C HIS A 95 -5.37 -1.13 -17.10
N TYR A 96 -6.42 -1.12 -16.28
CA TYR A 96 -7.59 -0.27 -16.47
C TYR A 96 -7.23 1.21 -16.46
N ALA A 97 -6.50 1.67 -15.44
CA ALA A 97 -6.12 3.07 -15.29
C ALA A 97 -5.25 3.57 -16.45
N LYS A 98 -4.32 2.75 -16.94
CA LYS A 98 -3.52 3.06 -18.13
C LYS A 98 -4.39 3.21 -19.38
N ALA A 99 -5.33 2.29 -19.59
CA ALA A 99 -6.22 2.32 -20.76
C ALA A 99 -7.11 3.56 -20.73
N GLU A 100 -7.72 3.86 -19.57
CA GLU A 100 -8.58 5.03 -19.39
C GLU A 100 -7.81 6.35 -19.60
N LEU A 101 -6.63 6.48 -19.01
CA LEU A 101 -5.81 7.68 -19.15
C LEU A 101 -5.26 7.86 -20.56
N LYS A 102 -5.00 6.80 -21.31
CA LYS A 102 -4.48 6.89 -22.67
C LYS A 102 -5.42 7.62 -23.62
N GLU A 103 -6.73 7.57 -23.37
CA GLU A 103 -7.73 8.27 -24.17
C GLU A 103 -7.66 9.80 -23.98
N SER A 104 -7.47 10.26 -22.73
CA SER A 104 -7.46 11.67 -22.37
C SER A 104 -6.06 12.28 -22.30
N HIS A 105 -5.05 11.47 -21.98
CA HIS A 105 -3.66 11.88 -21.74
C HIS A 105 -2.69 10.89 -22.41
N PRO A 106 -2.60 10.85 -23.74
CA PRO A 106 -1.84 9.82 -24.48
C PRO A 106 -0.35 9.80 -24.20
N ASN A 107 0.21 10.90 -23.70
CA ASN A 107 1.63 11.06 -23.41
C ASN A 107 2.04 10.51 -22.02
N ILE A 108 1.08 10.14 -21.16
CA ILE A 108 1.40 9.55 -19.85
C ILE A 108 1.99 8.16 -20.03
N ASN A 109 3.24 8.04 -19.63
CA ASN A 109 3.96 6.76 -19.65
C ASN A 109 4.62 6.42 -18.30
N LYS A 110 4.57 7.32 -17.31
CA LYS A 110 5.15 7.09 -15.99
C LYS A 110 4.13 6.48 -15.04
N ILE A 111 4.53 5.40 -14.37
CA ILE A 111 3.71 4.69 -13.38
C ILE A 111 4.46 4.66 -12.06
N ILE A 112 3.80 5.11 -11.01
CA ILE A 112 4.31 5.17 -9.65
C ILE A 112 3.40 4.34 -8.75
N LEU A 113 3.99 3.54 -7.86
CA LEU A 113 3.24 2.85 -6.82
C LEU A 113 3.49 3.50 -5.47
N VAL A 114 2.44 3.65 -4.69
CA VAL A 114 2.52 4.13 -3.29
C VAL A 114 1.80 3.13 -2.40
N GLY A 115 2.52 2.51 -1.48
CA GLY A 115 1.95 1.48 -0.59
C GLY A 115 2.15 1.81 0.88
N LEU A 116 1.08 1.67 1.67
CA LEU A 116 1.13 1.82 3.12
C LEU A 116 1.08 0.45 3.80
N SER A 117 2.00 0.18 4.74
CA SER A 117 1.99 -1.03 5.56
C SER A 117 1.92 -2.32 4.71
N PHE A 118 0.87 -3.12 4.81
CA PHE A 118 0.61 -4.26 3.93
C PHE A 118 0.57 -3.85 2.45
N GLY A 119 0.03 -2.67 2.13
CA GLY A 119 0.11 -2.12 0.78
C GLY A 119 1.55 -1.91 0.29
N GLY A 120 2.49 -1.64 1.21
CA GLY A 120 3.93 -1.62 0.91
C GLY A 120 4.49 -3.00 0.55
N LEU A 121 4.02 -4.07 1.20
CA LEU A 121 4.33 -5.46 0.84
C LEU A 121 3.78 -5.79 -0.56
N VAL A 122 2.50 -5.47 -0.80
CA VAL A 122 1.85 -5.69 -2.11
C VAL A 122 2.56 -4.89 -3.21
N THR A 123 2.99 -3.65 -2.92
CA THR A 123 3.82 -2.85 -3.83
C THR A 123 5.09 -3.60 -4.21
N ASN A 124 5.87 -4.10 -3.25
CA ASN A 124 7.09 -4.85 -3.53
C ASN A 124 6.83 -6.11 -4.37
N LEU A 125 5.77 -6.86 -4.08
CA LEU A 125 5.38 -8.03 -4.88
C LEU A 125 5.02 -7.64 -6.32
N THR A 126 4.32 -6.52 -6.52
CA THR A 126 3.98 -6.00 -7.86
C THR A 126 5.25 -5.60 -8.63
N LEU A 127 6.23 -4.96 -7.96
CA LEU A 127 7.53 -4.63 -8.57
C LEU A 127 8.27 -5.90 -9.03
N LEU A 128 8.26 -6.95 -8.21
CA LEU A 128 8.96 -8.20 -8.48
C LEU A 128 8.32 -9.02 -9.60
N ARG A 129 7.01 -8.90 -9.79
CA ARG A 129 6.28 -9.56 -10.88
C ARG A 129 6.66 -9.03 -12.27
N LYS A 130 7.03 -7.74 -12.37
CA LYS A 130 7.43 -7.07 -13.62
C LYS A 130 6.38 -7.10 -14.75
N THR A 131 5.09 -7.20 -14.41
CA THR A 131 3.99 -7.14 -15.39
C THR A 131 3.88 -5.76 -16.02
N HIS A 132 4.17 -4.71 -15.26
CA HIS A 132 4.15 -3.32 -15.68
C HIS A 132 5.54 -2.69 -15.54
N GLU A 133 5.84 -1.74 -16.43
CA GLU A 133 7.02 -0.88 -16.26
C GLU A 133 6.72 0.17 -15.19
N ILE A 134 7.17 -0.09 -13.96
CA ILE A 134 7.04 0.83 -12.84
C ILE A 134 8.28 1.72 -12.75
N HIS A 135 8.09 3.02 -12.58
CA HIS A 135 9.16 4.01 -12.66
C HIS A 135 9.67 4.49 -11.30
N ALA A 136 8.83 4.37 -10.25
CA ALA A 136 9.23 4.62 -8.87
C ALA A 136 8.24 3.96 -7.89
N ALA A 137 8.66 3.79 -6.65
CA ALA A 137 7.79 3.37 -5.56
C ALA A 137 8.01 4.23 -4.31
N VAL A 138 6.91 4.48 -3.58
CA VAL A 138 6.92 5.08 -2.24
C VAL A 138 6.32 4.07 -1.27
N LEU A 139 7.05 3.75 -0.23
CA LEU A 139 6.67 2.79 0.79
C LEU A 139 6.50 3.52 2.13
N CYS A 140 5.26 3.62 2.61
CA CYS A 140 4.93 4.27 3.87
C CYS A 140 4.80 3.20 4.96
N ALA A 141 5.67 3.25 5.97
CA ALA A 141 5.74 2.25 7.05
C ALA A 141 5.53 0.80 6.54
N PRO A 142 6.31 0.34 5.54
CA PRO A 142 6.00 -0.88 4.81
C PRO A 142 6.16 -2.13 5.69
N ALA A 143 5.24 -3.07 5.53
CA ALA A 143 5.39 -4.42 6.05
C ALA A 143 6.42 -5.16 5.17
N ILE A 144 7.64 -5.29 5.65
CA ILE A 144 8.75 -5.93 4.93
C ILE A 144 9.01 -7.34 5.44
N ASN A 145 9.07 -7.50 6.75
CA ASN A 145 9.34 -8.77 7.41
C ASN A 145 9.00 -8.67 8.90
N VAL A 146 8.90 -9.82 9.54
CA VAL A 146 8.83 -9.94 11.00
C VAL A 146 10.07 -10.70 11.50
N PRO A 147 10.64 -10.34 12.67
CA PRO A 147 11.78 -11.07 13.21
C PRO A 147 11.46 -12.55 13.37
N ARG A 148 12.22 -13.43 12.72
CA ARG A 148 12.07 -14.88 12.80
C ARG A 148 12.59 -15.38 14.14
N THR A 149 11.70 -15.48 15.14
CA THR A 149 11.98 -16.15 16.40
C THR A 149 11.67 -17.65 16.30
N PHE A 150 12.24 -18.47 17.19
CA PHE A 150 11.90 -19.90 17.29
C PHE A 150 10.38 -20.09 17.45
N THR A 151 9.77 -19.28 18.34
CA THR A 151 8.31 -19.31 18.56
C THR A 151 7.53 -19.00 17.29
N LEU A 152 7.95 -17.96 16.53
CA LEU A 152 7.28 -17.62 15.27
C LEU A 152 7.41 -18.73 14.23
N ASN A 153 8.57 -19.41 14.14
CA ASN A 153 8.75 -20.53 13.22
C ASN A 153 7.83 -21.71 13.56
N VAL A 154 7.67 -22.01 14.86
CA VAL A 154 6.72 -23.03 15.33
C VAL A 154 5.28 -22.62 15.04
N GLN A 155 4.93 -21.36 15.34
CA GLN A 155 3.59 -20.83 15.04
C GLN A 155 3.31 -20.82 13.53
N ALA A 156 4.29 -20.46 12.68
CA ALA A 156 4.15 -20.48 11.23
C ALA A 156 3.91 -21.91 10.69
N TYR A 157 4.61 -22.92 11.23
CA TYR A 157 4.39 -24.31 10.85
C TYR A 157 2.96 -24.78 11.17
N PHE A 158 2.47 -24.53 12.38
CA PHE A 158 1.07 -24.83 12.72
C PHE A 158 0.10 -23.92 11.97
N GLY A 159 0.49 -22.70 11.68
CA GLY A 159 -0.26 -21.73 10.88
C GLY A 159 -0.53 -22.22 9.46
N SER A 160 0.44 -22.89 8.83
CA SER A 160 0.25 -23.47 7.49
C SER A 160 -0.80 -24.61 7.53
N ILE A 161 -0.74 -25.49 8.53
CA ILE A 161 -1.72 -26.57 8.71
C ILE A 161 -3.13 -26.00 8.95
N LEU A 162 -3.25 -24.96 9.79
CA LEU A 162 -4.52 -24.27 10.03
C LEU A 162 -5.03 -23.56 8.77
N SER A 163 -4.13 -22.92 8.04
CA SER A 163 -4.41 -22.26 6.77
C SER A 163 -5.01 -23.22 5.75
N ASP A 164 -4.51 -24.46 5.67
CA ASP A 164 -4.95 -25.41 4.67
C ASP A 164 -6.27 -26.10 5.05
N ASN A 165 -6.48 -26.37 6.34
CA ASN A 165 -7.66 -27.09 6.81
C ASN A 165 -8.80 -26.17 7.29
N PHE A 166 -8.46 -24.99 7.82
CA PHE A 166 -9.39 -24.03 8.42
C PHE A 166 -9.05 -22.60 7.99
N PRO A 167 -9.02 -22.29 6.69
CA PRO A 167 -8.47 -21.03 6.15
C PRO A 167 -9.12 -19.77 6.75
N LYS A 168 -10.39 -19.85 7.09
CA LYS A 168 -11.19 -18.73 7.60
C LYS A 168 -11.23 -18.61 9.13
N TRP A 169 -10.56 -19.51 9.85
CA TRP A 169 -10.48 -19.35 11.30
C TRP A 169 -9.70 -18.08 11.65
N ARG A 170 -10.34 -17.26 12.49
CA ARG A 170 -9.76 -16.00 12.98
C ARG A 170 -8.93 -16.27 14.23
N VAL A 171 -7.65 -16.50 14.05
CA VAL A 171 -6.70 -16.91 15.09
C VAL A 171 -5.39 -16.13 15.08
N VAL A 172 -5.16 -15.33 14.02
CA VAL A 172 -3.93 -14.53 13.92
C VAL A 172 -4.21 -13.15 14.52
N PRO A 173 -3.39 -12.68 15.47
CA PRO A 173 -3.57 -11.35 16.03
C PRO A 173 -3.59 -10.29 14.93
N GLY A 174 -4.61 -9.43 14.94
CA GLY A 174 -4.64 -8.23 14.12
C GLY A 174 -3.72 -7.14 14.68
N VAL A 175 -3.72 -6.00 14.03
CA VAL A 175 -2.94 -4.86 14.51
C VAL A 175 -3.71 -4.17 15.64
N GLU A 176 -3.08 -4.05 16.80
CA GLU A 176 -3.63 -3.32 17.94
C GLU A 176 -3.72 -1.82 17.62
N ALA A 177 -4.87 -1.20 17.93
CA ALA A 177 -5.10 0.21 17.61
C ALA A 177 -4.04 1.12 18.25
N THR A 178 -3.66 0.86 19.50
CA THR A 178 -2.64 1.63 20.26
C THR A 178 -1.22 1.52 19.69
N ALA A 179 -0.96 0.51 18.85
CA ALA A 179 0.29 0.38 18.13
C ALA A 179 0.31 1.21 16.83
N LEU A 180 -0.87 1.54 16.29
CA LEU A 180 -0.99 2.31 15.05
C LEU A 180 -0.65 3.79 15.22
N SER A 181 -1.11 4.40 16.32
CA SER A 181 -0.85 5.80 16.66
C SER A 181 -0.98 6.03 18.15
N ALA A 182 -0.31 7.06 18.64
CA ALA A 182 -0.50 7.58 20.01
C ALA A 182 -1.61 8.65 20.07
N GLU A 183 -2.13 9.13 18.93
CA GLU A 183 -3.10 10.21 18.85
C GLU A 183 -4.53 9.68 19.02
N SER A 184 -5.25 10.20 20.03
CA SER A 184 -6.63 9.80 20.35
C SER A 184 -7.61 10.02 19.19
N ASP A 185 -7.45 11.10 18.42
CA ASP A 185 -8.33 11.45 17.33
C ASP A 185 -8.18 10.48 16.14
N VAL A 186 -6.95 10.01 15.87
CA VAL A 186 -6.67 8.99 14.86
C VAL A 186 -7.32 7.66 15.25
N LEU A 187 -7.24 7.29 16.54
CA LEU A 187 -7.86 6.08 17.08
C LEU A 187 -9.38 6.16 17.06
N ALA A 188 -9.96 7.28 17.50
CA ALA A 188 -11.41 7.50 17.48
C ALA A 188 -12.00 7.48 16.07
N ALA A 189 -11.33 8.11 15.11
CA ALA A 189 -11.72 8.06 13.70
C ALA A 189 -11.70 6.64 13.13
N ARG A 190 -10.76 5.81 13.59
CA ARG A 190 -10.68 4.39 13.22
C ARG A 190 -11.83 3.58 13.81
N GLU A 191 -12.17 3.80 15.07
CA GLU A 191 -13.25 3.07 15.77
C GLU A 191 -14.64 3.36 15.18
N GLN A 192 -14.84 4.56 14.62
CA GLN A 192 -16.09 4.99 14.01
C GLN A 192 -16.22 4.62 12.53
N ASP A 193 -15.23 3.95 11.97
CA ASP A 193 -15.19 3.63 10.55
C ASP A 193 -15.65 2.18 10.29
N ASP A 194 -16.89 2.03 9.85
CA ASP A 194 -17.53 0.73 9.59
C ASP A 194 -16.88 -0.07 8.46
N LEU A 195 -16.02 0.56 7.65
CA LEU A 195 -15.30 -0.12 6.56
C LEU A 195 -13.98 -0.77 7.05
N ILE A 196 -13.58 -0.48 8.27
CA ILE A 196 -12.42 -1.13 8.89
C ILE A 196 -12.82 -2.46 9.49
N THR A 197 -11.99 -3.47 9.23
CA THR A 197 -12.14 -4.77 9.88
C THR A 197 -11.30 -4.80 11.16
N THR A 198 -11.92 -5.13 12.29
CA THR A 198 -11.24 -5.22 13.58
C THR A 198 -11.11 -6.67 14.05
N GLY A 199 -10.25 -6.91 15.06
CA GLY A 199 -10.09 -8.21 15.70
C GLY A 199 -9.06 -9.11 15.03
N LEU A 200 -9.25 -10.41 15.15
CA LEU A 200 -8.33 -11.44 14.65
C LEU A 200 -8.42 -11.58 13.14
N MET A 201 -7.27 -11.75 12.49
CA MET A 201 -7.18 -12.10 11.07
C MET A 201 -7.36 -13.62 10.87
N CYS A 202 -7.76 -14.01 9.67
CA CYS A 202 -7.89 -15.39 9.26
C CYS A 202 -6.53 -16.11 9.18
N ALA A 203 -6.52 -17.41 9.47
CA ALA A 203 -5.32 -18.23 9.39
C ALA A 203 -4.67 -18.19 8.00
N ARG A 204 -5.47 -18.25 6.94
CA ARG A 204 -5.02 -18.12 5.54
C ARG A 204 -4.28 -16.80 5.31
N VAL A 205 -4.88 -15.70 5.72
CA VAL A 205 -4.31 -14.35 5.51
C VAL A 205 -2.96 -14.19 6.21
N GLY A 206 -2.88 -14.65 7.48
CA GLY A 206 -1.60 -14.62 8.21
C GLY A 206 -0.51 -15.45 7.54
N ASN A 207 -0.85 -16.68 7.08
CA ASN A 207 0.08 -17.54 6.36
C ASN A 207 0.54 -16.92 5.03
N GLU A 208 -0.37 -16.36 4.26
CA GLU A 208 -0.07 -15.72 2.98
C GLU A 208 0.82 -14.48 3.13
N ILE A 209 0.66 -13.71 4.22
CA ILE A 209 1.57 -12.60 4.54
C ILE A 209 2.99 -13.11 4.83
N LEU A 210 3.14 -14.20 5.57
CA LEU A 210 4.46 -14.79 5.83
C LEU A 210 5.13 -15.31 4.54
N LEU A 211 4.38 -15.97 3.67
CA LEU A 211 4.87 -16.41 2.35
C LEU A 211 5.28 -15.21 1.47
N ALA A 212 4.51 -14.13 1.52
CA ALA A 212 4.81 -12.90 0.81
C ALA A 212 6.10 -12.24 1.32
N PHE A 213 6.35 -12.22 2.63
CA PHE A 213 7.61 -11.75 3.21
C PHE A 213 8.80 -12.56 2.70
N ASP A 214 8.68 -13.88 2.70
CA ASP A 214 9.74 -14.76 2.21
C ASP A 214 10.02 -14.53 0.71
N HIS A 215 8.98 -14.33 -0.09
CA HIS A 215 9.12 -14.03 -1.51
C HIS A 215 9.87 -12.70 -1.72
N VAL A 216 9.49 -11.63 -1.00
CA VAL A 216 10.18 -10.33 -1.10
C VAL A 216 11.62 -10.45 -0.64
N ASP A 217 11.89 -11.12 0.48
CA ASP A 217 13.25 -11.26 1.02
C ASP A 217 14.20 -11.99 0.03
N GLN A 218 13.71 -13.05 -0.60
CA GLN A 218 14.48 -13.81 -1.61
C GLN A 218 14.70 -13.02 -2.89
N SER A 219 13.77 -12.14 -3.26
CA SER A 219 13.75 -11.48 -4.57
C SER A 219 14.09 -9.99 -4.54
N LYS A 220 14.25 -9.37 -3.37
CA LYS A 220 14.53 -7.91 -3.20
C LYS A 220 15.75 -7.42 -4.00
N HIS A 221 16.71 -8.32 -4.30
CA HIS A 221 17.85 -8.03 -5.14
C HIS A 221 17.51 -7.65 -6.59
N MET A 222 16.25 -7.81 -7.01
CA MET A 222 15.77 -7.39 -8.32
C MET A 222 15.16 -5.98 -8.34
N ILE A 223 15.04 -5.30 -7.18
CA ILE A 223 14.44 -3.97 -7.06
C ILE A 223 15.50 -2.91 -7.33
N THR A 224 15.48 -2.32 -8.52
CA THR A 224 16.50 -1.37 -9.01
C THR A 224 15.95 0.03 -9.28
N LEU A 225 14.64 0.22 -9.26
CA LEU A 225 13.97 1.50 -9.56
C LEU A 225 14.12 2.49 -8.38
N PRO A 226 13.89 3.79 -8.62
CA PRO A 226 13.82 4.80 -7.57
C PRO A 226 12.82 4.42 -6.48
N ILE A 227 13.23 4.45 -5.21
CA ILE A 227 12.39 4.07 -4.08
C ILE A 227 12.56 5.01 -2.89
N LEU A 228 11.44 5.51 -2.39
CA LEU A 228 11.36 6.25 -1.12
C LEU A 228 10.70 5.38 -0.07
N ILE A 229 11.31 5.29 1.10
CA ILE A 229 10.70 4.66 2.27
C ILE A 229 10.52 5.75 3.33
N VAL A 230 9.31 5.88 3.89
CA VAL A 230 9.02 6.79 4.98
C VAL A 230 8.53 6.00 6.21
N VAL A 231 9.03 6.34 7.40
CA VAL A 231 8.69 5.65 8.66
C VAL A 231 8.77 6.63 9.82
N GLY A 232 8.00 6.41 10.88
CA GLY A 232 8.04 7.21 12.09
C GLY A 232 9.00 6.65 13.14
N THR A 233 9.53 7.51 14.02
CA THR A 233 10.40 7.06 15.15
C THR A 233 9.62 6.29 16.21
N LEU A 234 8.28 6.44 16.29
CA LEU A 234 7.40 5.74 17.23
C LEU A 234 6.72 4.51 16.61
N GLU A 235 7.24 4.00 15.48
CA GLU A 235 6.73 2.81 14.79
C GLU A 235 6.74 1.57 15.71
N LYS A 236 5.56 0.92 15.86
CA LYS A 236 5.36 -0.26 16.71
C LYS A 236 4.71 -1.45 16.02
N VAL A 237 4.24 -1.27 14.77
CA VAL A 237 3.52 -2.31 14.02
C VAL A 237 4.46 -3.12 13.15
N VAL A 238 5.30 -2.42 12.38
CA VAL A 238 6.30 -3.06 11.52
C VAL A 238 7.69 -2.99 12.16
N CYS A 239 8.60 -3.83 11.71
CA CYS A 239 9.95 -3.89 12.28
C CYS A 239 10.88 -2.84 11.64
N PRO A 240 11.27 -1.74 12.32
CA PRO A 240 12.17 -0.73 11.75
C PRO A 240 13.49 -1.32 11.26
N LYS A 241 14.07 -2.28 12.00
CA LYS A 241 15.31 -2.97 11.60
C LYS A 241 15.16 -3.74 10.29
N SER A 242 13.98 -4.34 10.03
CA SER A 242 13.70 -5.01 8.76
C SER A 242 13.59 -4.00 7.61
N ILE A 243 13.04 -2.81 7.86
CA ILE A 243 12.96 -1.71 6.90
C ILE A 243 14.37 -1.20 6.55
N GLU A 244 15.20 -0.94 7.57
CA GLU A 244 16.60 -0.53 7.39
C GLU A 244 17.40 -1.59 6.60
N GLY A 245 17.23 -2.87 6.96
CA GLY A 245 17.85 -3.99 6.26
C GLY A 245 17.41 -4.05 4.79
N PHE A 246 16.13 -3.94 4.52
CA PHE A 246 15.60 -3.91 3.16
C PHE A 246 16.16 -2.73 2.36
N HIS A 247 16.13 -1.51 2.93
CA HIS A 247 16.70 -0.33 2.29
C HIS A 247 18.19 -0.49 1.96
N ARG A 248 18.97 -1.08 2.88
CA ARG A 248 20.40 -1.36 2.64
C ARG A 248 20.61 -2.36 1.51
N ASP A 249 19.81 -3.45 1.49
CA ASP A 249 20.05 -4.65 0.70
C ASP A 249 19.51 -4.55 -0.74
N ILE A 250 18.52 -3.70 -1.04
CA ILE A 250 18.05 -3.48 -2.41
C ILE A 250 19.13 -2.78 -3.24
N PRO A 251 19.34 -3.20 -4.52
CA PRO A 251 20.40 -2.65 -5.38
C PRO A 251 20.06 -1.29 -5.99
N SER A 252 18.86 -0.74 -5.78
CA SER A 252 18.52 0.59 -6.27
C SER A 252 19.59 1.62 -5.89
N THR A 253 20.04 2.42 -6.85
CA THR A 253 21.01 3.51 -6.66
C THR A 253 20.33 4.84 -6.32
N ASP A 254 19.03 4.97 -6.57
CA ASP A 254 18.19 6.10 -6.19
C ASP A 254 17.20 5.63 -5.10
N LYS A 255 17.69 5.54 -3.88
CA LYS A 255 16.89 5.10 -2.74
C LYS A 255 17.06 6.02 -1.55
N GLU A 256 15.94 6.29 -0.86
CA GLU A 256 15.91 7.14 0.33
C GLU A 256 15.12 6.45 1.44
N LEU A 257 15.62 6.53 2.68
CA LEU A 257 14.91 6.20 3.90
C LEU A 257 14.75 7.47 4.72
N LYS A 258 13.53 7.99 4.79
CA LYS A 258 13.18 9.16 5.58
C LYS A 258 12.47 8.75 6.86
N VAL A 259 13.07 9.11 7.99
CA VAL A 259 12.47 8.90 9.32
C VAL A 259 11.85 10.22 9.78
N PHE A 260 10.61 10.16 10.28
CA PHE A 260 9.89 11.30 10.83
C PHE A 260 9.81 11.18 12.35
N ASP A 261 10.26 12.22 13.05
CA ASP A 261 10.26 12.26 14.49
C ASP A 261 8.84 12.35 15.05
N ASP A 262 8.63 11.71 16.20
CA ASP A 262 7.39 11.71 16.98
C ASP A 262 6.15 11.21 16.21
N MET A 263 6.34 10.42 15.14
CA MET A 263 5.26 9.81 14.37
C MET A 263 5.24 8.29 14.55
N GLY A 264 4.02 7.73 14.59
CA GLY A 264 3.75 6.29 14.67
C GLY A 264 3.56 5.64 13.29
N HIS A 265 2.85 4.49 13.29
CA HIS A 265 2.56 3.74 12.07
C HIS A 265 1.61 4.48 11.13
N SER A 266 0.63 5.21 11.68
CA SER A 266 -0.40 5.92 10.91
C SER A 266 0.07 7.29 10.40
N LEU A 267 1.34 7.40 9.96
CA LEU A 267 1.99 8.66 9.59
C LEU A 267 1.25 9.48 8.51
N LEU A 268 0.37 8.86 7.72
CA LEU A 268 -0.49 9.56 6.75
C LEU A 268 -1.79 10.10 7.37
N SER A 269 -2.06 9.84 8.66
CA SER A 269 -3.27 10.25 9.36
C SER A 269 -3.01 11.09 10.61
N GLU A 270 -1.78 11.12 11.11
CA GLU A 270 -1.39 11.85 12.32
C GLU A 270 -1.36 13.37 12.12
N ALA A 271 -1.31 14.14 13.20
CA ALA A 271 -1.38 15.61 13.16
C ALA A 271 -0.27 16.21 12.28
N ASN A 272 0.94 15.66 12.34
CA ASN A 272 2.10 16.11 11.57
C ASN A 272 2.18 15.55 10.14
N ARG A 273 1.13 14.86 9.63
CA ARG A 273 1.08 14.24 8.28
C ARG A 273 1.46 15.19 7.14
N GLY A 274 1.23 16.50 7.32
CA GLY A 274 1.59 17.50 6.31
C GLY A 274 3.09 17.51 5.95
N ALA A 275 3.98 17.21 6.91
CA ALA A 275 5.41 17.08 6.65
C ALA A 275 5.71 15.84 5.78
N VAL A 276 5.00 14.73 6.04
CA VAL A 276 5.11 13.50 5.24
C VAL A 276 4.60 13.72 3.82
N PHE A 277 3.42 14.36 3.67
CA PHE A 277 2.85 14.70 2.37
C PHE A 277 3.79 15.57 1.54
N SER A 278 4.34 16.64 2.16
CA SER A 278 5.26 17.55 1.52
C SER A 278 6.54 16.84 1.05
N HIS A 279 7.11 15.98 1.88
CA HIS A 279 8.33 15.24 1.56
C HIS A 279 8.10 14.26 0.40
N ILE A 280 7.03 13.46 0.45
CA ILE A 280 6.68 12.53 -0.63
C ILE A 280 6.42 13.28 -1.93
N THR A 281 5.63 14.37 -1.87
CA THR A 281 5.31 15.18 -3.05
C THR A 281 6.57 15.79 -3.65
N ALA A 282 7.45 16.36 -2.85
CA ALA A 282 8.72 16.92 -3.31
C ALA A 282 9.61 15.86 -3.94
N TRP A 283 9.73 14.69 -3.32
CA TRP A 283 10.50 13.56 -3.85
C TRP A 283 10.00 13.10 -5.21
N LEU A 284 8.68 13.04 -5.39
CA LEU A 284 8.05 12.65 -6.65
C LEU A 284 8.21 13.74 -7.72
N THR A 285 7.93 15.00 -7.38
CA THR A 285 7.96 16.12 -8.35
C THR A 285 9.35 16.46 -8.84
N THR A 286 10.40 16.13 -8.09
CA THR A 286 11.80 16.28 -8.55
C THR A 286 12.24 15.20 -9.52
N ARG A 287 11.51 14.08 -9.63
CA ARG A 287 11.83 12.95 -10.52
C ARG A 287 10.92 12.86 -11.74
N PHE A 288 9.74 13.44 -11.65
CA PHE A 288 8.75 13.38 -12.71
C PHE A 288 8.30 14.77 -13.11
N ASP A 289 8.78 15.24 -14.24
CA ASP A 289 8.36 16.53 -14.81
C ASP A 289 6.96 16.43 -15.41
N LEU A 290 6.30 17.58 -15.58
CA LEU A 290 5.07 17.66 -16.37
C LEU A 290 5.39 17.27 -17.81
N VAL A 291 4.61 16.35 -18.38
CA VAL A 291 4.77 15.90 -19.77
C VAL A 291 3.86 16.75 -20.64
N ALA A 292 4.47 17.53 -21.54
CA ALA A 292 3.78 18.38 -22.53
C ALA A 292 3.05 17.57 -23.60
#